data_aeefa3a53ad39ee7c156aec2eb117cad
#
_entry.id   aeefa3a53ad39ee7c156aec2eb117cad
#
_cell.length_a   1.000
_cell.length_b   1.000
_cell.length_c   1.000
_cell.angle_alpha   90.00
_cell.angle_beta   90.00
_cell.angle_gamma   90.00
#
_symmetry.space_group_name_H-M   'P 1'
#
loop_
_entity.id
_entity.type
_entity.pdbx_description
1 polymer ?
#
loop_
_entity_poly.entity_id
_entity_poly.type
_entity_poly.pdbx_seq_one_letter_code
_entity_poly.pdbx_strand_id
1 'polypeptide(L)'
;MGFFALEEWAAANRDYDNTPAPYWHAKSVPDGFTAISGILWSISYILMAKKAFKDRSYAMPLHCLCLNITWEAVYGFIYGPGLLNQVVFAQWMIVDVILFYAIVRSAPSAWKQSPLVAQHLAGIIVVGCVVCLWLHLAIAATFIPSIGRRVVFMTAWPMQVLINLSSIAQLLSRGNTLGHSWGIWSVDGSPV
;
A
#
# COMPACT_ATOMS: atom_id res chain seq x y z
N MET A 1 15.27 -20.96 -13.80
CA MET A 1 14.54 -19.76 -14.28
C MET A 1 15.30 -18.57 -13.71
N GLY A 2 16.07 -17.90 -14.55
CA GLY A 2 16.88 -16.76 -14.14
C GLY A 2 15.99 -15.62 -13.63
N PHE A 3 16.41 -14.98 -12.57
CA PHE A 3 15.92 -13.65 -12.23
C PHE A 3 15.89 -12.83 -13.52
N PHE A 4 14.74 -12.19 -13.80
CA PHE A 4 14.50 -11.38 -14.98
C PHE A 4 15.74 -10.56 -15.30
N ALA A 5 16.23 -10.65 -16.51
CA ALA A 5 17.34 -9.85 -16.95
C ALA A 5 16.96 -8.38 -16.72
N LEU A 6 17.75 -7.68 -15.93
CA LEU A 6 17.63 -6.22 -15.71
C LEU A 6 17.50 -5.46 -17.04
N GLU A 7 17.99 -6.06 -18.13
CA GLU A 7 17.89 -5.57 -19.50
C GLU A 7 16.48 -5.60 -20.07
N GLU A 8 15.68 -6.65 -19.82
CA GLU A 8 14.29 -6.73 -20.28
C GLU A 8 13.41 -5.74 -19.51
N TRP A 9 13.68 -5.56 -18.22
CA TRP A 9 13.04 -4.54 -17.42
C TRP A 9 13.40 -3.12 -17.89
N ALA A 10 14.69 -2.87 -18.19
CA ALA A 10 15.16 -1.58 -18.72
C ALA A 10 14.61 -1.30 -20.13
N ALA A 11 14.38 -2.33 -20.95
CA ALA A 11 13.75 -2.18 -22.26
C ALA A 11 12.27 -1.82 -22.13
N ALA A 12 11.52 -2.49 -21.25
CA ALA A 12 10.12 -2.18 -20.96
C ALA A 12 9.92 -0.77 -20.36
N ASN A 13 10.95 -0.25 -19.67
CA ASN A 13 10.94 1.13 -19.15
C ASN A 13 11.29 2.19 -20.20
N ARG A 14 12.08 1.86 -21.24
CA ARG A 14 12.40 2.81 -22.32
C ARG A 14 11.18 3.23 -23.12
N ASP A 15 10.22 2.33 -23.34
CA ASP A 15 8.99 2.66 -24.07
C ASP A 15 8.08 3.62 -23.31
N TYR A 16 8.22 3.72 -21.98
CA TYR A 16 7.44 4.66 -21.17
C TYR A 16 7.98 6.11 -21.27
N ASP A 17 9.28 6.28 -21.52
CA ASP A 17 9.90 7.59 -21.73
C ASP A 17 9.63 8.14 -23.14
N ASN A 18 9.18 7.30 -24.07
CA ASN A 18 8.82 7.66 -25.46
C ASN A 18 7.32 8.02 -25.60
N THR A 19 6.71 8.62 -24.59
CA THR A 19 5.32 9.08 -24.67
C THR A 19 5.17 10.14 -25.77
N PRO A 20 4.14 10.08 -26.65
CA PRO A 20 3.97 11.00 -27.77
C PRO A 20 3.94 12.47 -27.34
N ALA A 21 4.53 13.35 -28.15
CA ALA A 21 4.71 14.77 -27.89
C ALA A 21 3.51 15.56 -27.33
N PRO A 22 2.23 15.28 -27.63
CA PRO A 22 1.09 15.98 -27.02
C PRO A 22 1.02 15.83 -25.50
N TYR A 23 1.59 14.76 -24.94
CA TYR A 23 1.55 14.48 -23.50
C TYR A 23 2.52 15.37 -22.70
N TRP A 24 3.58 15.86 -23.33
CA TRP A 24 4.58 16.70 -22.66
C TRP A 24 4.02 18.03 -22.16
N HIS A 25 3.08 18.64 -22.90
CA HIS A 25 2.47 19.90 -22.50
C HIS A 25 1.46 19.75 -21.35
N ALA A 26 0.94 18.55 -21.12
CA ALA A 26 0.01 18.26 -20.04
C ALA A 26 0.67 17.52 -18.86
N LYS A 27 1.96 17.18 -18.96
CA LYS A 27 2.64 16.33 -17.95
C LYS A 27 2.64 16.94 -16.55
N SER A 28 2.72 18.25 -16.43
CA SER A 28 2.69 18.96 -15.14
C SER A 28 1.40 18.73 -14.34
N VAL A 29 0.28 18.47 -15.02
CA VAL A 29 -1.02 18.24 -14.37
C VAL A 29 -1.06 16.87 -13.69
N PRO A 30 -0.83 15.73 -14.38
CA PRO A 30 -0.80 14.42 -13.72
C PRO A 30 0.33 14.31 -12.69
N ASP A 31 1.50 14.91 -12.92
CA ASP A 31 2.59 14.93 -11.94
C ASP A 31 2.17 15.69 -10.66
N GLY A 32 1.46 16.81 -10.82
CA GLY A 32 0.89 17.56 -9.70
C GLY A 32 -0.14 16.74 -8.90
N PHE A 33 -1.06 16.05 -9.58
CA PHE A 33 -2.02 15.16 -8.92
C PHE A 33 -1.32 14.00 -8.19
N THR A 34 -0.31 13.39 -8.80
CA THR A 34 0.47 12.32 -8.18
C THR A 34 1.18 12.79 -6.92
N ALA A 35 1.79 13.99 -6.95
CA ALA A 35 2.44 14.57 -5.79
C ALA A 35 1.45 14.87 -4.66
N ILE A 36 0.31 15.47 -4.97
CA ILE A 36 -0.75 15.78 -4.01
C ILE A 36 -1.28 14.47 -3.40
N SER A 37 -1.58 13.47 -4.22
CA SER A 37 -2.04 12.16 -3.77
C SER A 37 -1.04 11.52 -2.81
N GLY A 38 0.26 11.52 -3.15
CA GLY A 38 1.31 10.98 -2.28
C GLY A 38 1.39 11.68 -0.92
N ILE A 39 1.24 13.00 -0.90
CA ILE A 39 1.20 13.79 0.35
C ILE A 39 -0.04 13.43 1.18
N LEU A 40 -1.21 13.38 0.55
CA LEU A 40 -2.46 13.05 1.22
C LEU A 40 -2.42 11.64 1.82
N TRP A 41 -1.87 10.67 1.08
CA TRP A 41 -1.64 9.31 1.59
C TRP A 41 -0.74 9.27 2.81
N SER A 42 0.38 10.00 2.76
CA SER A 42 1.30 10.09 3.91
C SER A 42 0.61 10.68 5.15
N ILE A 43 -0.22 11.71 4.95
CA ILE A 43 -1.01 12.30 6.04
C ILE A 43 -2.03 11.30 6.59
N SER A 44 -2.76 10.58 5.72
CA SER A 44 -3.72 9.55 6.12
C SER A 44 -3.06 8.48 6.99
N TYR A 45 -1.91 7.95 6.59
CA TYR A 45 -1.18 6.95 7.35
C TYR A 45 -0.73 7.44 8.72
N ILE A 46 -0.22 8.67 8.80
CA ILE A 46 0.14 9.29 10.09
C ILE A 46 -1.09 9.43 11.00
N LEU A 47 -2.23 9.81 10.43
CA LEU A 47 -3.49 9.92 11.18
C LEU A 47 -3.98 8.54 11.64
N MET A 48 -3.88 7.51 10.78
CA MET A 48 -4.22 6.12 11.12
C MET A 48 -3.34 5.61 12.27
N ALA A 49 -2.02 5.85 12.22
CA ALA A 49 -1.10 5.46 13.27
C ALA A 49 -1.43 6.15 14.60
N LYS A 50 -1.60 7.48 14.60
CA LYS A 50 -2.00 8.24 15.79
C LYS A 50 -3.32 7.73 16.37
N LYS A 51 -4.30 7.48 15.51
CA LYS A 51 -5.62 7.00 15.92
C LYS A 51 -5.56 5.58 16.48
N ALA A 52 -4.74 4.71 15.88
CA ALA A 52 -4.54 3.35 16.36
C ALA A 52 -3.99 3.32 17.79
N PHE A 53 -3.00 4.14 18.09
CA PHE A 53 -2.46 4.25 19.45
C PHE A 53 -3.47 4.83 20.44
N LYS A 54 -4.21 5.87 20.02
CA LYS A 54 -5.20 6.54 20.87
C LYS A 54 -6.36 5.61 21.23
N ASP A 55 -6.92 4.94 20.25
CA ASP A 55 -8.13 4.13 20.41
C ASP A 55 -7.83 2.67 20.78
N ARG A 56 -6.55 2.26 20.78
CA ARG A 56 -6.11 0.86 20.89
C ARG A 56 -6.85 -0.05 19.89
N SER A 57 -6.95 0.43 18.67
CA SER A 57 -7.62 -0.23 17.54
C SER A 57 -6.91 0.20 16.25
N TYR A 58 -7.42 -0.20 15.07
CA TYR A 58 -6.78 0.13 13.80
C TYR A 58 -7.83 0.37 12.71
N ALA A 59 -7.52 1.25 11.77
CA ALA A 59 -8.36 1.59 10.63
C ALA A 59 -8.16 0.60 9.46
N MET A 60 -6.91 0.40 9.05
CA MET A 60 -6.60 -0.44 7.91
C MET A 60 -6.73 -1.93 8.27
N PRO A 61 -7.53 -2.73 7.54
CA PRO A 61 -7.62 -4.17 7.75
C PRO A 61 -6.30 -4.89 7.56
N LEU A 62 -6.06 -5.97 8.31
CA LEU A 62 -4.77 -6.68 8.34
C LEU A 62 -4.29 -7.15 6.96
N HIS A 63 -5.19 -7.74 6.18
CA HIS A 63 -4.86 -8.23 4.84
C HIS A 63 -4.51 -7.09 3.88
N CYS A 64 -5.16 -5.94 4.02
CA CYS A 64 -4.85 -4.74 3.24
C CYS A 64 -3.46 -4.20 3.57
N LEU A 65 -3.11 -4.15 4.86
CA LEU A 65 -1.80 -3.69 5.30
C LEU A 65 -0.68 -4.66 4.84
N CYS A 66 -0.92 -5.98 4.88
CA CYS A 66 0.02 -6.96 4.34
C CYS A 66 0.22 -6.80 2.83
N LEU A 67 -0.86 -6.58 2.07
CA LEU A 67 -0.78 -6.31 0.64
C LEU A 67 -0.03 -5.01 0.36
N ASN A 68 -0.33 -3.95 1.10
CA ASN A 68 0.23 -2.63 0.88
C ASN A 68 1.75 -2.59 1.11
N ILE A 69 2.22 -3.02 2.27
CA ILE A 69 3.67 -3.00 2.57
C ILE A 69 4.47 -3.88 1.61
N THR A 70 3.90 -5.01 1.17
CA THR A 70 4.58 -5.90 0.22
C THR A 70 4.53 -5.36 -1.21
N TRP A 71 3.48 -4.60 -1.57
CA TRP A 71 3.40 -3.86 -2.81
C TRP A 71 4.48 -2.77 -2.86
N GLU A 72 4.64 -2.01 -1.78
CA GLU A 72 5.69 -1.00 -1.65
C GLU A 72 7.08 -1.62 -1.75
N ALA A 73 7.31 -2.76 -1.10
CA ALA A 73 8.58 -3.47 -1.18
C ALA A 73 8.91 -3.92 -2.60
N VAL A 74 7.96 -4.53 -3.31
CA VAL A 74 8.18 -5.07 -4.66
C VAL A 74 8.30 -3.94 -5.68
N TYR A 75 7.34 -3.03 -5.73
CA TYR A 75 7.30 -2.01 -6.77
C TYR A 75 8.09 -0.74 -6.43
N GLY A 76 8.45 -0.54 -5.18
CA GLY A 76 9.34 0.52 -4.76
C GLY A 76 10.81 0.17 -4.89
N PHE A 77 11.21 -1.05 -4.54
CA PHE A 77 12.63 -1.41 -4.42
C PHE A 77 13.10 -2.44 -5.45
N ILE A 78 12.27 -3.42 -5.81
CA ILE A 78 12.67 -4.46 -6.78
C ILE A 78 12.45 -3.96 -8.21
N TYR A 79 11.32 -3.34 -8.46
CA TYR A 79 10.93 -2.85 -9.79
C TYR A 79 10.77 -1.32 -9.85
N GLY A 80 11.15 -0.61 -8.79
CA GLY A 80 10.98 0.84 -8.66
C GLY A 80 11.92 1.64 -9.56
N PRO A 81 11.41 2.70 -10.19
CA PRO A 81 12.19 3.56 -11.06
C PRO A 81 12.87 4.69 -10.28
N GLY A 82 14.20 4.59 -10.14
CA GLY A 82 15.03 5.67 -9.68
C GLY A 82 14.89 6.03 -8.18
N LEU A 83 15.86 6.83 -7.73
CA LEU A 83 16.06 7.14 -6.32
C LEU A 83 14.87 7.87 -5.67
N LEU A 84 14.25 8.82 -6.38
CA LEU A 84 13.13 9.60 -5.82
C LEU A 84 11.95 8.71 -5.43
N ASN A 85 11.58 7.77 -6.29
CA ASN A 85 10.50 6.82 -5.99
C ASN A 85 10.88 5.91 -4.82
N GLN A 86 12.12 5.43 -4.78
CA GLN A 86 12.59 4.60 -3.66
C GLN A 86 12.50 5.34 -2.32
N VAL A 87 12.81 6.65 -2.29
CA VAL A 87 12.68 7.48 -1.08
C VAL A 87 11.23 7.60 -0.65
N VAL A 88 10.30 7.85 -1.58
CA VAL A 88 8.87 7.95 -1.28
C VAL A 88 8.32 6.62 -0.76
N PHE A 89 8.63 5.51 -1.42
CA PHE A 89 8.19 4.18 -0.99
C PHE A 89 8.83 3.77 0.34
N ALA A 90 10.10 4.13 0.59
CA ALA A 90 10.73 3.91 1.89
C ALA A 90 10.01 4.65 3.02
N GLN A 91 9.59 5.89 2.78
CA GLN A 91 8.81 6.66 3.74
C GLN A 91 7.48 5.98 4.05
N TRP A 92 6.72 5.52 3.04
CA TRP A 92 5.45 4.82 3.24
C TRP A 92 5.66 3.52 4.00
N MET A 93 6.64 2.72 3.62
CA MET A 93 6.97 1.47 4.29
C MET A 93 7.35 1.66 5.77
N ILE A 94 8.05 2.75 6.12
CA ILE A 94 8.33 3.09 7.52
C ILE A 94 7.03 3.34 8.30
N VAL A 95 6.08 4.05 7.71
CA VAL A 95 4.79 4.32 8.36
C VAL A 95 3.96 3.04 8.46
N ASP A 96 3.99 2.16 7.47
CA ASP A 96 3.35 0.85 7.54
C ASP A 96 3.92 -0.03 8.67
N VAL A 97 5.23 -0.01 8.87
CA VAL A 97 5.85 -0.68 10.03
C VAL A 97 5.33 -0.10 11.36
N ILE A 98 5.15 1.22 11.44
CA ILE A 98 4.54 1.86 12.61
C ILE A 98 3.09 1.41 12.78
N LEU A 99 2.32 1.30 11.70
CA LEU A 99 0.96 0.76 11.72
C LEU A 99 0.92 -0.69 12.21
N PHE A 100 1.81 -1.56 11.72
CA PHE A 100 1.93 -2.93 12.21
C PHE A 100 2.20 -2.97 13.71
N TYR A 101 3.14 -2.16 14.18
CA TYR A 101 3.43 -2.06 15.60
C TYR A 101 2.21 -1.62 16.41
N ALA A 102 1.49 -0.59 15.93
CA ALA A 102 0.27 -0.10 16.57
C ALA A 102 -0.82 -1.18 16.63
N ILE A 103 -1.00 -1.96 15.55
CA ILE A 103 -1.96 -3.05 15.45
C ILE A 103 -1.62 -4.16 16.47
N VAL A 104 -0.37 -4.61 16.51
CA VAL A 104 0.07 -5.64 17.47
C VAL A 104 -0.10 -5.18 18.90
N ARG A 105 0.24 -3.92 19.21
CA ARG A 105 0.01 -3.32 20.54
C ARG A 105 -1.47 -3.24 20.91
N SER A 106 -2.34 -3.09 19.92
CA SER A 106 -3.79 -2.98 20.11
C SER A 106 -4.50 -4.33 20.17
N ALA A 107 -3.81 -5.43 19.88
CA ALA A 107 -4.39 -6.76 19.76
C ALA A 107 -5.23 -7.18 20.98
N PRO A 108 -4.78 -6.99 22.26
CA PRO A 108 -5.57 -7.41 23.42
C PRO A 108 -6.92 -6.69 23.54
N SER A 109 -7.02 -5.46 23.04
CA SER A 109 -8.28 -4.69 23.08
C SER A 109 -9.13 -4.90 21.83
N ALA A 110 -8.49 -5.00 20.66
CA ALA A 110 -9.16 -5.13 19.37
C ALA A 110 -9.72 -6.55 19.14
N TRP A 111 -9.11 -7.59 19.74
CA TRP A 111 -9.44 -9.00 19.55
C TRP A 111 -9.91 -9.70 20.83
N LYS A 112 -10.66 -9.00 21.68
CA LYS A 112 -11.18 -9.56 22.96
C LYS A 112 -11.99 -10.85 22.75
N GLN A 113 -12.71 -10.95 21.65
CA GLN A 113 -13.54 -12.12 21.32
C GLN A 113 -12.75 -13.30 20.71
N SER A 114 -11.47 -13.06 20.37
CA SER A 114 -10.60 -14.05 19.74
C SER A 114 -9.19 -13.99 20.34
N PRO A 115 -9.01 -14.44 21.59
CA PRO A 115 -7.73 -14.32 22.32
C PRO A 115 -6.55 -15.02 21.63
N LEU A 116 -6.80 -16.14 20.95
CA LEU A 116 -5.78 -16.85 20.18
C LEU A 116 -5.25 -15.99 19.01
N VAL A 117 -6.15 -15.28 18.32
CA VAL A 117 -5.73 -14.33 17.26
C VAL A 117 -4.92 -13.22 17.86
N ALA A 118 -5.33 -12.64 18.99
CA ALA A 118 -4.58 -11.59 19.67
C ALA A 118 -3.17 -12.05 20.06
N GLN A 119 -3.02 -13.26 20.56
CA GLN A 119 -1.75 -13.84 20.99
C GLN A 119 -0.80 -14.10 19.82
N HIS A 120 -1.32 -14.54 18.68
CA HIS A 120 -0.52 -14.91 17.51
C HIS A 120 -0.53 -13.86 16.39
N LEU A 121 -1.04 -12.66 16.66
CA LEU A 121 -1.29 -11.65 15.62
C LEU A 121 -0.03 -11.27 14.84
N ALA A 122 1.11 -11.13 15.51
CA ALA A 122 2.37 -10.84 14.84
C ALA A 122 2.76 -11.95 13.84
N GLY A 123 2.61 -13.22 14.24
CA GLY A 123 2.86 -14.36 13.34
C GLY A 123 1.90 -14.40 12.17
N ILE A 124 0.62 -14.12 12.39
CA ILE A 124 -0.41 -14.04 11.34
C ILE A 124 -0.03 -12.97 10.32
N ILE A 125 0.40 -11.79 10.78
CA ILE A 125 0.85 -10.70 9.92
C ILE A 125 2.07 -11.11 9.09
N VAL A 126 3.08 -11.74 9.71
CA VAL A 126 4.28 -12.20 9.00
C VAL A 126 3.92 -13.20 7.90
N VAL A 127 3.08 -14.20 8.21
CA VAL A 127 2.61 -15.16 7.21
C VAL A 127 1.82 -14.45 6.10
N GLY A 128 0.93 -13.52 6.45
CA GLY A 128 0.20 -12.69 5.50
C GLY A 128 1.14 -11.92 4.55
N CYS A 129 2.17 -11.28 5.10
CA CYS A 129 3.17 -10.57 4.30
C CYS A 129 3.95 -11.52 3.36
N VAL A 130 4.32 -12.72 3.80
CA VAL A 130 5.01 -13.70 2.95
C VAL A 130 4.12 -14.11 1.77
N VAL A 131 2.84 -14.40 2.02
CA VAL A 131 1.89 -14.76 0.97
C VAL A 131 1.67 -13.59 0.01
N CYS A 132 1.48 -12.38 0.51
CA CYS A 132 1.28 -11.18 -0.32
C CYS A 132 2.54 -10.82 -1.13
N LEU A 133 3.72 -10.97 -0.54
CA LEU A 133 4.99 -10.78 -1.23
C LEU A 133 5.12 -11.74 -2.42
N TRP A 134 4.85 -13.02 -2.19
CA TRP A 134 4.85 -14.02 -3.25
C TRP A 134 3.83 -13.66 -4.36
N LEU A 135 2.63 -13.23 -3.99
CA LEU A 135 1.60 -12.80 -4.94
C LEU A 135 2.09 -11.64 -5.81
N HIS A 136 2.65 -10.58 -5.21
CA HIS A 136 3.16 -9.43 -5.96
C HIS A 136 4.34 -9.78 -6.85
N LEU A 137 5.25 -10.64 -6.39
CA LEU A 137 6.35 -11.14 -7.22
C LEU A 137 5.84 -11.97 -8.40
N ALA A 138 4.83 -12.82 -8.20
CA ALA A 138 4.23 -13.62 -9.26
C ALA A 138 3.51 -12.73 -10.29
N ILE A 139 2.76 -11.71 -9.86
CA ILE A 139 2.12 -10.72 -10.72
C ILE A 139 3.18 -9.95 -11.51
N ALA A 140 4.21 -9.44 -10.84
CA ALA A 140 5.28 -8.70 -11.49
C ALA A 140 5.99 -9.57 -12.54
N ALA A 141 6.36 -10.80 -12.17
CA ALA A 141 7.01 -11.74 -13.06
C ALA A 141 6.19 -12.07 -14.31
N THR A 142 4.87 -12.13 -14.18
CA THR A 142 3.97 -12.48 -15.27
C THR A 142 3.68 -11.30 -16.20
N PHE A 143 3.46 -10.12 -15.65
CA PHE A 143 2.92 -9.01 -16.41
C PHE A 143 3.93 -7.92 -16.79
N ILE A 144 5.02 -7.73 -16.04
CA ILE A 144 6.04 -6.73 -16.40
C ILE A 144 6.59 -6.94 -17.82
N PRO A 145 6.86 -8.19 -18.29
CA PRO A 145 7.38 -8.39 -19.63
C PRO A 145 6.42 -7.92 -20.74
N SER A 146 5.10 -7.94 -20.48
CA SER A 146 4.09 -7.61 -21.49
C SER A 146 3.60 -6.16 -21.43
N ILE A 147 3.44 -5.60 -20.22
CA ILE A 147 2.84 -4.27 -20.06
C ILE A 147 3.75 -3.28 -19.29
N GLY A 148 4.98 -3.71 -18.96
CA GLY A 148 5.97 -2.86 -18.31
C GLY A 148 5.48 -2.29 -16.98
N ARG A 149 5.81 -1.03 -16.72
CA ARG A 149 5.47 -0.31 -15.47
C ARG A 149 3.97 -0.11 -15.23
N ARG A 150 3.13 -0.32 -16.25
CA ARG A 150 1.67 -0.26 -16.09
C ARG A 150 1.16 -1.24 -15.02
N VAL A 151 1.92 -2.33 -14.76
CA VAL A 151 1.63 -3.28 -13.65
C VAL A 151 1.51 -2.56 -12.31
N VAL A 152 2.37 -1.60 -12.03
CA VAL A 152 2.35 -0.83 -10.77
C VAL A 152 1.00 -0.15 -10.59
N PHE A 153 0.54 0.53 -11.63
CA PHE A 153 -0.75 1.21 -11.62
C PHE A 153 -1.93 0.23 -11.58
N MET A 154 -1.87 -0.85 -12.40
CA MET A 154 -2.91 -1.88 -12.46
C MET A 154 -3.07 -2.65 -11.15
N THR A 155 -2.03 -2.75 -10.34
CA THR A 155 -2.09 -3.39 -9.01
C THR A 155 -2.47 -2.42 -7.91
N ALA A 156 -2.11 -1.13 -8.02
CA ALA A 156 -2.47 -0.10 -7.05
C ALA A 156 -3.99 0.11 -6.98
N TRP A 157 -4.67 0.21 -8.12
CA TRP A 157 -6.11 0.48 -8.18
C TRP A 157 -6.97 -0.57 -7.46
N PRO A 158 -6.88 -1.88 -7.78
CA PRO A 158 -7.65 -2.89 -7.07
C PRO A 158 -7.33 -2.93 -5.57
N MET A 159 -6.07 -2.70 -5.21
CA MET A 159 -5.64 -2.65 -3.82
C MET A 159 -6.31 -1.48 -3.09
N GLN A 160 -6.35 -0.30 -3.68
CA GLN A 160 -7.02 0.87 -3.10
C GLN A 160 -8.53 0.63 -2.90
N VAL A 161 -9.19 0.06 -3.91
CA VAL A 161 -10.61 -0.32 -3.78
C VAL A 161 -10.80 -1.34 -2.65
N LEU A 162 -9.91 -2.32 -2.55
CA LEU A 162 -9.96 -3.33 -1.49
C LEU A 162 -9.76 -2.70 -0.09
N ILE A 163 -8.81 -1.78 0.06
CA ILE A 163 -8.57 -1.05 1.31
C ILE A 163 -9.85 -0.32 1.74
N ASN A 164 -10.45 0.44 0.85
CA ASN A 164 -11.64 1.24 1.16
C ASN A 164 -12.85 0.37 1.51
N LEU A 165 -13.17 -0.62 0.68
CA LEU A 165 -14.29 -1.53 0.94
C LEU A 165 -14.10 -2.35 2.21
N SER A 166 -12.89 -2.86 2.45
CA SER A 166 -12.58 -3.64 3.65
C SER A 166 -12.60 -2.77 4.91
N SER A 167 -12.20 -1.51 4.82
CA SER A 167 -12.28 -0.55 5.94
C SER A 167 -13.73 -0.24 6.30
N ILE A 168 -14.60 -0.07 5.31
CA ILE A 168 -16.05 0.08 5.53
C ILE A 168 -16.63 -1.19 6.16
N ALA A 169 -16.33 -2.36 5.60
CA ALA A 169 -16.80 -3.64 6.12
C ALA A 169 -16.34 -3.85 7.58
N GLN A 170 -15.09 -3.48 7.88
CA GLN A 170 -14.54 -3.54 9.24
C GLN A 170 -15.29 -2.61 10.21
N LEU A 171 -15.61 -1.39 9.78
CA LEU A 171 -16.36 -0.42 10.58
C LEU A 171 -17.77 -0.93 10.88
N LEU A 172 -18.46 -1.46 9.86
CA LEU A 172 -19.80 -2.04 10.01
C LEU A 172 -19.79 -3.29 10.92
N SER A 173 -18.83 -4.18 10.74
CA SER A 173 -18.74 -5.42 11.54
C SER A 173 -18.42 -5.16 13.01
N ARG A 174 -17.67 -4.10 13.30
CA ARG A 174 -17.33 -3.70 14.68
C ARG A 174 -18.42 -2.93 15.37
N GLY A 175 -19.34 -2.28 14.63
CA GLY A 175 -20.38 -1.44 15.19
C GLY A 175 -19.85 -0.21 15.94
N ASN A 176 -18.61 0.20 15.69
CA ASN A 176 -17.99 1.36 16.31
C ASN A 176 -16.92 1.99 15.41
N THR A 177 -16.54 3.23 15.69
CA THR A 177 -15.58 4.01 14.89
C THR A 177 -14.15 4.00 15.44
N LEU A 178 -13.83 3.07 16.35
CA LEU A 178 -12.49 2.95 16.91
C LEU A 178 -11.46 2.65 15.81
N GLY A 179 -10.39 3.42 15.80
CA GLY A 179 -9.36 3.39 14.76
C GLY A 179 -9.64 4.31 13.58
N HIS A 180 -10.89 4.67 13.33
CA HIS A 180 -11.31 5.55 12.22
C HIS A 180 -11.58 6.99 12.67
N SER A 181 -11.51 7.93 11.73
CA SER A 181 -11.91 9.32 11.94
C SER A 181 -12.29 9.95 10.60
N TRP A 182 -13.09 11.02 10.66
CA TRP A 182 -13.40 11.81 9.47
C TRP A 182 -12.14 12.36 8.79
N GLY A 183 -11.10 12.73 9.55
CA GLY A 183 -9.84 13.19 8.98
C GLY A 183 -9.15 12.12 8.15
N ILE A 184 -9.16 10.86 8.57
CA ILE A 184 -8.63 9.73 7.78
C ILE A 184 -9.44 9.58 6.49
N TRP A 185 -10.77 9.51 6.59
CA TRP A 185 -11.64 9.31 5.44
C TRP A 185 -11.59 10.46 4.42
N SER A 186 -11.44 11.70 4.90
CA SER A 186 -11.36 12.87 4.02
C SER A 186 -10.08 12.91 3.20
N VAL A 187 -9.00 12.32 3.71
CA VAL A 187 -7.70 12.33 3.06
C VAL A 187 -7.49 11.07 2.23
N ASP A 188 -7.93 9.91 2.75
CA ASP A 188 -7.79 8.60 2.09
C ASP A 188 -8.79 8.42 0.94
N GLY A 189 -9.98 8.98 1.06
CA GLY A 189 -11.03 8.97 0.05
C GLY A 189 -10.85 9.99 -1.06
N SER A 190 -9.71 10.69 -1.13
CA SER A 190 -9.43 11.62 -2.22
C SER A 190 -9.36 10.85 -3.55
N PRO A 191 -10.17 11.22 -4.55
CA PRO A 191 -10.11 10.56 -5.84
C PRO A 191 -8.74 10.76 -6.46
N VAL A 192 -8.10 9.67 -6.79
CA VAL A 192 -6.86 9.62 -7.57
C VAL A 192 -7.17 9.86 -9.05
#